data_8f35f1ed8fcc7888f59bb38937b4b286
#
_entry.id   8f35f1ed8fcc7888f59bb38937b4b286
#
_cell.length_a   1.000
_cell.length_b   1.000
_cell.length_c   1.000
_cell.angle_alpha   90.00
_cell.angle_beta   90.00
_cell.angle_gamma   90.00
#
_symmetry.space_group_name_H-M   'P 1'
#
loop_
_entity.id
_entity.type
_entity.pdbx_description
1 polymer ?
#
loop_
_entity_poly.entity_id
_entity_poly.type
_entity_poly.pdbx_seq_one_letter_code
_entity_poly.pdbx_strand_id
1 'polypeptide(L)'
;SGREYAEHNIGTDYGSDTDWWDEMINHKNFSTKHHLSLQYGTDKAQVYTSLYYNKMDGMAIVDSRKDYGGRFNASFKLFDGWLEFKPMVDYRQATRNNHWPNFQQALFNNPTRSPYDENSETGFNIWQNETLDYNVVADAHLYTYEGTDKWFKPEMVMKLFIKPVPG
;
A
#
# COMPACT_ATOMS: atom_id res chain seq x y z
N SER A 1 5.87 31.94 18.67
CA SER A 1 6.63 30.85 18.01
C SER A 1 6.50 29.56 18.82
N GLY A 2 6.82 28.42 18.22
CA GLY A 2 6.81 27.12 18.90
C GLY A 2 7.72 27.08 20.13
N ARG A 3 8.86 27.76 20.04
CA ARG A 3 9.80 27.89 21.15
C ARG A 3 9.23 28.66 22.34
N GLU A 4 8.56 29.78 22.07
CA GLU A 4 7.89 30.58 23.12
C GLU A 4 6.79 29.77 23.80
N TYR A 5 6.05 28.96 23.06
CA TYR A 5 5.05 28.05 23.62
C TYR A 5 5.68 27.00 24.54
N ALA A 6 6.80 26.41 24.12
CA ALA A 6 7.51 25.41 24.91
C ALA A 6 8.04 25.96 26.22
N GLU A 7 8.70 27.12 26.21
CA GLU A 7 9.20 27.79 27.42
C GLU A 7 8.11 28.05 28.44
N HIS A 8 6.93 28.43 27.96
CA HIS A 8 5.82 28.79 28.83
C HIS A 8 5.04 27.57 29.37
N ASN A 9 4.88 26.53 28.55
CA ASN A 9 3.98 25.41 28.87
C ASN A 9 4.71 24.10 29.18
N ILE A 10 5.95 23.90 28.71
CA ILE A 10 6.68 22.63 28.80
C ILE A 10 7.99 22.78 29.60
N GLY A 11 8.45 23.99 29.83
CA GLY A 11 9.50 24.33 30.79
C GLY A 11 10.94 24.13 30.33
N THR A 12 11.20 23.36 29.27
CA THR A 12 12.58 23.10 28.79
C THR A 12 12.72 23.44 27.33
N ASP A 13 13.64 24.32 27.00
CA ASP A 13 14.06 24.65 25.64
C ASP A 13 15.26 23.77 25.24
N TYR A 14 15.09 22.93 24.20
CA TYR A 14 16.13 22.05 23.65
C TYR A 14 16.81 22.67 22.41
N GLY A 15 16.45 23.88 22.01
CA GLY A 15 17.13 24.65 20.99
C GLY A 15 16.69 24.42 19.53
N SER A 16 15.72 23.57 19.28
CA SER A 16 15.13 23.37 17.95
C SER A 16 13.87 24.20 17.73
N ASP A 17 13.34 24.23 16.52
CA ASP A 17 12.05 24.81 16.17
C ASP A 17 11.36 23.86 15.19
N THR A 18 10.79 22.78 15.73
CA THR A 18 10.25 21.65 14.97
C THR A 18 8.74 21.79 14.83
N ASP A 19 8.28 21.78 13.61
CA ASP A 19 6.87 21.55 13.31
C ASP A 19 6.62 20.04 13.22
N TRP A 20 6.26 19.46 14.34
CA TRP A 20 6.01 18.01 14.45
C TRP A 20 4.89 17.52 13.55
N TRP A 21 3.92 18.35 13.25
CA TRP A 21 2.84 18.01 12.33
C TRP A 21 3.36 17.90 10.91
N ASP A 22 4.16 18.87 10.47
CA ASP A 22 4.75 18.90 9.14
C ASP A 22 5.74 17.74 8.92
N GLU A 23 6.51 17.40 9.95
CA GLU A 23 7.42 16.24 9.94
C GLU A 23 6.68 14.90 9.74
N MET A 24 5.39 14.81 10.08
CA MET A 24 4.57 13.64 9.86
C MET A 24 3.92 13.59 8.48
N ILE A 25 4.03 14.65 7.69
CA ILE A 25 3.45 14.73 6.35
C ILE A 25 4.45 14.27 5.29
N ASN A 26 4.01 13.41 4.41
CA ASN A 26 4.80 12.99 3.25
C ASN A 26 4.68 13.99 2.11
N HIS A 27 5.56 14.98 2.06
CA HIS A 27 5.60 16.00 1.00
C HIS A 27 6.08 15.47 -0.36
N LYS A 28 6.63 14.26 -0.40
CA LYS A 28 7.17 13.62 -1.62
C LYS A 28 6.33 12.44 -2.08
N ASN A 29 5.04 12.44 -1.74
CA ASN A 29 4.16 11.35 -2.12
C ASN A 29 4.09 11.23 -3.66
N PHE A 30 4.22 10.01 -4.14
CA PHE A 30 4.15 9.71 -5.56
C PHE A 30 3.36 8.43 -5.81
N SER A 31 2.25 8.56 -6.51
CA SER A 31 1.38 7.43 -6.83
C SER A 31 1.40 7.14 -8.32
N THR A 32 1.53 5.87 -8.68
CA THR A 32 1.50 5.42 -10.07
C THR A 32 0.51 4.30 -10.27
N LYS A 33 -0.13 4.28 -11.45
CA LYS A 33 -1.02 3.19 -11.87
C LYS A 33 -0.68 2.79 -13.29
N HIS A 34 -0.41 1.51 -13.48
CA HIS A 34 -0.13 0.92 -14.78
C HIS A 34 -1.11 -0.22 -15.02
N HIS A 35 -1.67 -0.26 -16.20
CA HIS A 35 -2.55 -1.33 -16.63
C HIS A 35 -2.24 -1.68 -18.08
N LEU A 36 -2.04 -2.96 -18.33
CA LEU A 36 -1.85 -3.52 -19.67
C LEU A 36 -2.88 -4.60 -19.88
N SER A 37 -3.58 -4.57 -20.99
CA SER A 37 -4.50 -5.64 -21.38
C SER A 37 -4.31 -6.03 -22.85
N LEU A 38 -4.49 -7.31 -23.10
CA LEU A 38 -4.44 -7.90 -24.42
C LEU A 38 -5.71 -8.74 -24.62
N GLN A 39 -6.34 -8.56 -25.76
CA GLN A 39 -7.47 -9.37 -26.16
C GLN A 39 -7.24 -9.90 -27.57
N TYR A 40 -7.49 -11.18 -27.75
CA TYR A 40 -7.48 -11.84 -29.05
C TYR A 40 -8.68 -12.75 -29.16
N GLY A 41 -9.29 -12.83 -30.32
CA GLY A 41 -10.46 -13.67 -30.52
C GLY A 41 -10.67 -14.12 -31.94
N THR A 42 -11.15 -15.34 -32.07
CA THR A 42 -11.72 -15.96 -33.27
C THR A 42 -13.08 -16.53 -32.92
N ASP A 43 -13.82 -17.06 -33.88
CA ASP A 43 -15.11 -17.74 -33.66
C ASP A 43 -14.98 -18.97 -32.72
N LYS A 44 -13.80 -19.59 -32.66
CA LYS A 44 -13.53 -20.80 -31.88
C LYS A 44 -12.75 -20.57 -30.60
N ALA A 45 -12.03 -19.45 -30.49
CA ALA A 45 -11.20 -19.16 -29.33
C ALA A 45 -11.21 -17.67 -29.01
N GLN A 46 -11.38 -17.33 -27.76
CA GLN A 46 -11.25 -15.96 -27.26
C GLN A 46 -10.34 -15.99 -26.05
N VAL A 47 -9.41 -15.05 -25.97
CA VAL A 47 -8.45 -14.91 -24.87
C VAL A 47 -8.40 -13.46 -24.46
N TYR A 48 -8.49 -13.22 -23.18
CA TYR A 48 -8.27 -11.92 -22.56
C TYR A 48 -7.25 -12.08 -21.43
N THR A 49 -6.23 -11.25 -21.42
CA THR A 49 -5.28 -11.16 -20.32
C THR A 49 -5.07 -9.71 -19.93
N SER A 50 -4.87 -9.47 -18.65
CA SER A 50 -4.53 -8.15 -18.14
C SER A 50 -3.55 -8.24 -16.99
N LEU A 51 -2.69 -7.24 -16.91
CA LEU A 51 -1.74 -7.04 -15.82
C LEU A 51 -1.93 -5.64 -15.26
N TYR A 52 -1.78 -5.48 -13.98
CA TYR A 52 -1.80 -4.16 -13.36
C TYR A 52 -0.74 -4.05 -12.27
N TYR A 53 -0.26 -2.85 -12.09
CA TYR A 53 0.59 -2.42 -11.00
C TYR A 53 0.15 -1.05 -10.50
N ASN A 54 -0.12 -0.95 -9.20
CA ASN A 54 -0.45 0.31 -8.55
C ASN A 54 0.50 0.51 -7.38
N LYS A 55 1.13 1.66 -7.31
CA LYS A 55 1.85 2.15 -6.14
C LYS A 55 1.15 3.41 -5.65
N MET A 56 0.83 3.47 -4.39
CA MET A 56 0.21 4.61 -3.73
C MET A 56 1.01 4.94 -2.49
N ASP A 57 1.52 6.16 -2.40
CA ASP A 57 2.11 6.70 -1.18
C ASP A 57 1.03 7.51 -0.46
N GLY A 58 0.93 7.35 0.85
CA GLY A 58 -0.01 8.06 1.70
C GLY A 58 0.41 9.51 1.99
N MET A 59 -0.49 10.25 2.63
CA MET A 59 -0.19 11.61 3.09
C MET A 59 0.74 11.62 4.30
N ALA A 60 0.70 10.57 5.12
CA ALA A 60 1.62 10.42 6.23
C ALA A 60 2.94 9.80 5.78
N ILE A 61 4.03 10.14 6.50
CA ILE A 61 5.31 9.46 6.30
C ILE A 61 5.14 7.96 6.47
N VAL A 62 5.94 7.18 5.74
CA VAL A 62 5.98 5.70 5.72
C VAL A 62 4.70 4.98 5.31
N ASP A 63 3.59 5.67 5.12
CA ASP A 63 2.36 5.05 4.62
C ASP A 63 2.46 4.80 3.12
N SER A 64 2.39 3.53 2.73
CA SER A 64 2.45 3.15 1.33
C SER A 64 1.72 1.85 1.05
N ARG A 65 1.23 1.72 -0.18
CA ARG A 65 0.59 0.52 -0.67
C ARG A 65 1.05 0.20 -2.08
N LYS A 66 1.37 -1.07 -2.31
CA LYS A 66 1.67 -1.63 -3.63
C LYS A 66 0.69 -2.75 -3.91
N ASP A 67 -0.05 -2.63 -5.01
CA ASP A 67 -0.94 -3.68 -5.52
C ASP A 67 -0.46 -4.08 -6.91
N TYR A 68 -0.34 -5.37 -7.16
CA TYR A 68 -0.13 -5.89 -8.50
C TYR A 68 -0.86 -7.21 -8.69
N GLY A 69 -1.18 -7.48 -9.92
CA GLY A 69 -1.87 -8.71 -10.24
C GLY A 69 -2.11 -8.88 -11.73
N GLY A 70 -2.76 -9.97 -12.04
CA GLY A 70 -3.11 -10.29 -13.41
C GLY A 70 -4.34 -11.16 -13.47
N ARG A 71 -5.05 -11.02 -14.58
CA ARG A 71 -6.22 -11.83 -14.90
C ARG A 71 -6.01 -12.47 -16.26
N PHE A 72 -6.34 -13.73 -16.34
CA PHE A 72 -6.42 -14.49 -17.57
C PHE A 72 -7.81 -15.10 -17.69
N ASN A 73 -8.47 -14.86 -18.82
CA ASN A 73 -9.75 -15.47 -19.17
C ASN A 73 -9.63 -16.01 -20.59
N ALA A 74 -10.09 -17.22 -20.79
CA ALA A 74 -10.22 -17.76 -22.14
C ALA A 74 -11.53 -18.49 -22.33
N SER A 75 -11.93 -18.62 -23.58
CA SER A 75 -13.09 -19.42 -23.99
C SER A 75 -12.72 -20.16 -25.26
N PHE A 76 -12.85 -21.49 -25.23
CA PHE A 76 -12.57 -22.36 -26.36
C PHE A 76 -13.81 -23.17 -26.69
N LYS A 77 -14.20 -23.14 -27.97
CA LYS A 77 -15.24 -24.02 -28.52
C LYS A 77 -14.56 -25.20 -29.21
N LEU A 78 -14.73 -26.37 -28.61
CA LEU A 78 -14.12 -27.61 -29.05
C LEU A 78 -15.18 -28.50 -29.70
N PHE A 79 -14.72 -29.42 -30.58
CA PHE A 79 -15.60 -30.40 -31.24
C PHE A 79 -16.82 -29.73 -31.94
N ASP A 80 -16.53 -28.75 -32.80
CA ASP A 80 -17.56 -27.96 -33.55
C ASP A 80 -18.67 -27.35 -32.64
N GLY A 81 -18.24 -26.96 -31.43
CA GLY A 81 -19.09 -26.29 -30.45
C GLY A 81 -19.88 -27.23 -29.54
N TRP A 82 -19.58 -28.52 -29.55
CA TRP A 82 -20.16 -29.46 -28.58
C TRP A 82 -19.65 -29.22 -27.15
N LEU A 83 -18.42 -28.75 -27.02
CA LEU A 83 -17.83 -28.45 -25.72
C LEU A 83 -17.31 -27.01 -25.71
N GLU A 84 -17.78 -26.24 -24.76
CA GLU A 84 -17.20 -24.94 -24.43
C GLU A 84 -16.40 -25.07 -23.13
N PHE A 85 -15.11 -24.67 -23.21
CA PHE A 85 -14.17 -24.72 -22.09
C PHE A 85 -13.72 -23.30 -21.77
N LYS A 86 -13.94 -22.87 -20.52
CA LYS A 86 -13.64 -21.49 -20.07
C LYS A 86 -12.76 -21.53 -18.81
N PRO A 87 -11.43 -21.53 -18.95
CA PRO A 87 -10.52 -21.32 -17.85
C PRO A 87 -10.43 -19.83 -17.50
N MET A 88 -10.36 -19.55 -16.19
CA MET A 88 -10.13 -18.22 -15.65
C MET A 88 -9.15 -18.32 -14.51
N VAL A 89 -8.19 -17.40 -14.47
CA VAL A 89 -7.24 -17.24 -13.37
C VAL A 89 -7.16 -15.79 -13.00
N ASP A 90 -7.32 -15.48 -11.72
CA ASP A 90 -7.12 -14.18 -11.14
C ASP A 90 -6.04 -14.28 -10.05
N TYR A 91 -5.00 -13.47 -10.16
CA TYR A 91 -3.97 -13.32 -9.14
C TYR A 91 -3.84 -11.88 -8.71
N ARG A 92 -3.78 -11.67 -7.42
CA ARG A 92 -3.56 -10.36 -6.82
C ARG A 92 -2.63 -10.47 -5.63
N GLN A 93 -1.71 -9.54 -5.52
CA GLN A 93 -0.93 -9.33 -4.31
C GLN A 93 -1.01 -7.85 -3.91
N ALA A 94 -1.26 -7.60 -2.63
CA ALA A 94 -1.26 -6.29 -2.04
C ALA A 94 -0.28 -6.27 -0.87
N THR A 95 0.70 -5.38 -0.93
CA THR A 95 1.62 -5.11 0.18
C THR A 95 1.31 -3.72 0.71
N ARG A 96 1.12 -3.62 2.01
CA ARG A 96 0.86 -2.37 2.71
C ARG A 96 1.93 -2.17 3.75
N ASN A 97 2.45 -0.96 3.79
CA ASN A 97 3.20 -0.50 4.92
C ASN A 97 2.22 0.25 5.82
N ASN A 98 1.85 -0.37 6.94
CA ASN A 98 0.87 0.17 7.87
C ASN A 98 1.61 0.63 9.13
N HIS A 99 1.98 1.89 9.15
CA HIS A 99 2.15 2.57 10.41
C HIS A 99 0.91 3.44 10.63
N TRP A 100 0.33 3.38 11.81
CA TRP A 100 -0.75 4.32 12.18
C TRP A 100 -0.10 5.56 12.78
N PRO A 101 0.12 6.62 12.00
CA PRO A 101 0.82 7.80 12.50
C PRO A 101 0.00 8.47 13.60
N ASN A 102 0.63 8.68 14.75
CA ASN A 102 -0.03 9.34 15.88
C ASN A 102 0.08 10.86 15.75
N PHE A 103 -0.77 11.44 14.90
CA PHE A 103 -0.85 12.90 14.73
C PHE A 103 -1.27 13.63 16.00
N GLN A 104 -2.02 12.98 16.89
CA GLN A 104 -2.37 13.59 18.16
C GLN A 104 -1.13 13.80 19.03
N GLN A 105 -0.23 12.81 19.07
CA GLN A 105 1.03 12.94 19.80
C GLN A 105 1.94 14.01 19.20
N ALA A 106 1.94 14.16 17.88
CA ALA A 106 2.70 15.22 17.22
C ALA A 106 2.32 16.63 17.74
N LEU A 107 1.05 16.86 18.08
CA LEU A 107 0.60 18.12 18.65
C LEU A 107 1.05 18.36 20.10
N PHE A 108 1.39 17.29 20.82
CA PHE A 108 1.85 17.38 22.21
C PHE A 108 3.37 17.38 22.33
N ASN A 109 4.10 17.00 21.31
CA ASN A 109 5.55 16.99 21.34
C ASN A 109 6.11 18.41 21.49
N ASN A 110 7.17 18.50 22.30
CA ASN A 110 7.86 19.79 22.53
C ASN A 110 8.49 20.28 21.22
N PRO A 111 8.08 21.44 20.67
CA PRO A 111 8.60 21.95 19.40
C PRO A 111 10.08 22.33 19.46
N THR A 112 10.67 22.49 20.64
CA THR A 112 12.10 22.76 20.78
C THR A 112 12.97 21.51 20.71
N ARG A 113 12.41 20.31 20.68
CA ARG A 113 13.14 19.06 20.42
C ARG A 113 13.26 18.79 18.93
N SER A 114 14.44 18.35 18.48
CA SER A 114 14.65 17.82 17.13
C SER A 114 14.21 16.35 17.05
N PRO A 115 13.50 15.93 16.00
CA PRO A 115 13.25 14.50 15.77
C PRO A 115 14.49 13.71 15.39
N TYR A 116 15.55 14.40 14.92
CA TYR A 116 16.74 13.76 14.38
C TYR A 116 17.96 13.98 15.30
N ASP A 117 18.83 12.95 15.37
CA ASP A 117 20.14 12.98 16.02
C ASP A 117 21.15 12.26 15.13
N GLU A 118 22.08 13.00 14.54
CA GLU A 118 23.13 12.46 13.66
C GLU A 118 24.11 11.55 14.38
N ASN A 119 24.21 11.64 15.71
CA ASN A 119 25.09 10.82 16.53
C ASN A 119 24.40 9.52 17.00
N SER A 120 23.12 9.38 16.79
CA SER A 120 22.36 8.18 17.13
C SER A 120 22.53 7.10 16.08
N GLU A 121 22.62 5.83 16.47
CA GLU A 121 22.65 4.69 15.54
C GLU A 121 21.42 4.62 14.63
N THR A 122 20.29 5.13 15.08
CA THR A 122 19.03 5.14 14.34
C THR A 122 18.85 6.40 13.49
N GLY A 123 19.69 7.43 13.69
CA GLY A 123 19.50 8.76 13.07
C GLY A 123 18.40 9.59 13.74
N PHE A 124 17.74 9.07 14.77
CA PHE A 124 16.65 9.73 15.46
C PHE A 124 17.01 10.05 16.92
N ASN A 125 16.45 11.15 17.40
CA ASN A 125 16.54 11.52 18.81
C ASN A 125 15.47 10.72 19.58
N ILE A 126 15.93 9.79 20.44
CA ILE A 126 15.06 8.91 21.20
C ILE A 126 15.14 9.26 22.67
N TRP A 127 14.01 9.62 23.28
CA TRP A 127 13.87 9.79 24.71
C TRP A 127 13.01 8.67 25.30
N GLN A 128 13.50 8.04 26.36
CA GLN A 128 12.96 6.76 26.85
C GLN A 128 12.09 6.87 28.10
N ASN A 129 11.96 8.04 28.72
CA ASN A 129 11.46 8.09 30.09
C ASN A 129 10.05 8.62 30.27
N GLU A 130 9.34 8.87 29.19
CA GLU A 130 8.05 9.55 29.29
C GLU A 130 6.98 8.75 28.56
N THR A 131 6.10 8.16 29.33
CA THR A 131 5.02 7.28 28.84
C THR A 131 4.04 7.97 27.88
N LEU A 132 4.06 9.29 27.81
CA LEU A 132 3.16 10.11 27.01
C LEU A 132 3.87 11.05 26.04
N ASP A 133 5.20 11.09 26.03
CA ASP A 133 5.99 11.95 25.17
C ASP A 133 7.09 11.10 24.50
N TYR A 134 6.99 10.90 23.22
CA TYR A 134 7.93 10.13 22.42
C TYR A 134 8.06 10.73 21.01
N ASN A 135 9.17 10.43 20.35
CA ASN A 135 9.42 10.89 19.00
C ASN A 135 8.53 10.14 18.01
N VAL A 136 7.44 10.76 17.58
CA VAL A 136 6.47 10.18 16.64
C VAL A 136 7.05 9.92 15.25
N VAL A 137 8.07 10.69 14.84
CA VAL A 137 8.77 10.50 13.57
C VAL A 137 9.66 9.26 13.63
N ALA A 138 10.40 9.11 14.74
CA ALA A 138 11.18 7.90 14.99
C ALA A 138 10.29 6.66 15.07
N ASP A 139 9.18 6.74 15.80
CA ASP A 139 8.20 5.67 15.93
C ASP A 139 7.67 5.23 14.56
N ALA A 140 7.31 6.19 13.71
CA ALA A 140 6.84 5.92 12.36
C ALA A 140 7.88 5.19 11.50
N HIS A 141 9.16 5.51 11.63
CA HIS A 141 10.23 4.89 10.84
C HIS A 141 10.73 3.57 11.40
N LEU A 142 10.79 3.43 12.72
CA LEU A 142 11.39 2.28 13.38
C LEU A 142 10.41 1.14 13.62
N TYR A 143 9.11 1.43 13.73
CA TYR A 143 8.06 0.45 14.02
C TYR A 143 7.06 0.31 12.88
N THR A 144 7.58 0.20 11.65
CA THR A 144 6.71 -0.02 10.48
C THR A 144 6.22 -1.46 10.44
N TYR A 145 4.96 -1.61 10.06
CA TYR A 145 4.30 -2.91 9.90
C TYR A 145 4.06 -3.18 8.42
N GLU A 146 4.76 -4.14 7.85
CA GLU A 146 4.51 -4.58 6.48
C GLU A 146 3.57 -5.79 6.48
N GLY A 147 2.40 -5.62 5.88
CA GLY A 147 1.44 -6.68 5.64
C GLY A 147 1.33 -7.01 4.16
N THR A 148 1.38 -8.30 3.83
CA THR A 148 1.18 -8.77 2.45
C THR A 148 0.02 -9.72 2.37
N ASP A 149 -0.97 -9.37 1.55
CA ASP A 149 -2.11 -10.20 1.20
C ASP A 149 -1.95 -10.76 -0.21
N LYS A 150 -2.22 -12.04 -0.39
CA LYS A 150 -2.16 -12.73 -1.69
C LYS A 150 -3.46 -13.45 -1.95
N TRP A 151 -3.99 -13.28 -3.17
CA TRP A 151 -5.16 -14.02 -3.64
C TRP A 151 -4.81 -14.72 -4.93
N PHE A 152 -5.17 -15.99 -5.00
CA PHE A 152 -5.11 -16.80 -6.20
C PHE A 152 -6.44 -17.48 -6.38
N LYS A 153 -7.14 -17.18 -7.48
CA LYS A 153 -8.48 -17.69 -7.76
C LYS A 153 -8.51 -18.32 -9.14
N PRO A 154 -8.27 -19.63 -9.25
CA PRO A 154 -8.52 -20.37 -10.47
C PRO A 154 -10.00 -20.75 -10.56
N GLU A 155 -10.58 -20.60 -11.72
CA GLU A 155 -11.93 -21.03 -12.03
C GLU A 155 -11.94 -21.72 -13.39
N MET A 156 -12.83 -22.69 -13.55
CA MET A 156 -13.00 -23.40 -14.81
C MET A 156 -14.47 -23.72 -15.01
N VAL A 157 -15.00 -23.36 -16.16
CA VAL A 157 -16.35 -23.68 -16.56
C VAL A 157 -16.29 -24.54 -17.82
N MET A 158 -16.97 -25.68 -17.79
CA MET A 158 -17.19 -26.53 -18.95
C MET A 158 -18.68 -26.65 -19.23
N LYS A 159 -19.07 -26.43 -20.50
CA LYS A 159 -20.44 -26.58 -20.97
C LYS A 159 -20.46 -27.56 -22.11
N LEU A 160 -21.26 -28.61 -21.97
CA LEU A 160 -21.53 -29.60 -23.03
C LEU A 160 -22.86 -29.25 -23.71
N PHE A 161 -22.85 -29.10 -25.03
CA PHE A 161 -24.04 -28.88 -25.81
C PHE A 161 -24.40 -30.16 -26.57
N ILE A 162 -25.47 -30.80 -26.16
CA ILE A 162 -26.00 -31.98 -26.86
C ILE A 162 -26.80 -31.50 -28.06
N LYS A 163 -26.24 -31.67 -29.26
CA LYS A 163 -26.95 -31.40 -30.49
C LYS A 163 -27.80 -32.62 -30.90
N PRO A 164 -29.03 -32.42 -31.32
CA PRO A 164 -29.81 -33.56 -31.84
C PRO A 164 -29.09 -34.16 -33.06
N VAL A 165 -28.99 -35.44 -33.08
CA VAL A 165 -28.43 -36.17 -34.25
C VAL A 165 -29.45 -35.98 -35.38
N PRO A 166 -29.06 -35.44 -36.56
CA PRO A 166 -29.98 -35.39 -37.69
C PRO A 166 -30.34 -36.83 -38.06
N GLY A 167 -31.64 -37.12 -38.04
CA GLY A 167 -32.19 -38.39 -38.45
C GLY A 167 -32.20 -38.56 -39.97
#